data_25fa4f89e04858cc1eded734336918a3
#
_entry.id   25fa4f89e04858cc1eded734336918a3
#
_cell.length_a   1.000
_cell.length_b   1.000
_cell.length_c   1.000
_cell.angle_alpha   90.00
_cell.angle_beta   90.00
_cell.angle_gamma   90.00
#
_symmetry.space_group_name_H-M   'P 1'
#
loop_
_entity.id
_entity.type
_entity.pdbx_description
1 polymer ?
#
loop_
_entity_poly.entity_id
_entity_poly.type
_entity_poly.pdbx_seq_one_letter_code
_entity_poly.pdbx_strand_id
1 'polypeptide(L)'
;LLDRMELIRIPGYTEKEKSFIAKKYLVPKQIKNHGLRNKEINFNLSNLKKIIRFYTREAGVRNLEKEISKVCRKAVKVIETSSKRTINLNTSLEKFLGVEKFRNNEIEKKNLTGVTNGLAWTEVGGEILSIEVLLSLGKGKLTITGKLGEVMKESIQAASSYVRSQSLNLGIHPSDFDKYDIHVHVPEGATPKDGPSAGIAIFNSLVSSLTNNKVRRDVAMTGEITLRGRILPIGGLKEKLYAALRAGIKKVLIPEGNKKDLSEIDKDILDKIKILT
;
A
#
# COMPACT_ATOMS: atom_id res chain seq x y z
N LEU A 1 31.55 13.16 0.41
CA LEU A 1 30.80 14.31 0.95
C LEU A 1 29.81 13.89 2.06
N LEU A 2 29.13 12.75 1.92
CA LEU A 2 28.18 12.24 2.93
C LEU A 2 28.85 11.91 4.28
N ASP A 3 30.12 11.50 4.26
CA ASP A 3 30.91 11.17 5.47
C ASP A 3 31.16 12.36 6.40
N ARG A 4 30.88 13.58 5.94
CA ARG A 4 31.11 14.84 6.68
C ARG A 4 29.81 15.58 7.01
N MET A 5 28.66 14.98 6.73
CA MET A 5 27.34 15.58 6.97
C MET A 5 26.52 14.72 7.90
N GLU A 6 25.82 15.36 8.81
CA GLU A 6 24.79 14.72 9.61
C GLU A 6 23.53 14.53 8.74
N LEU A 7 23.08 13.29 8.60
CA LEU A 7 21.95 12.93 7.77
C LEU A 7 20.67 12.91 8.61
N ILE A 8 19.89 13.99 8.53
CA ILE A 8 18.59 14.06 9.19
C ILE A 8 17.53 13.50 8.24
N ARG A 9 16.98 12.34 8.56
CA ARG A 9 15.93 11.70 7.80
C ARG A 9 14.57 12.25 8.22
N ILE A 10 13.88 12.92 7.28
CA ILE A 10 12.51 13.41 7.50
C ILE A 10 11.56 12.44 6.77
N PRO A 11 10.82 11.59 7.49
CA PRO A 11 9.86 10.68 6.88
C PRO A 11 8.64 11.44 6.35
N GLY A 12 7.90 10.81 5.43
CA GLY A 12 6.61 11.33 4.98
C GLY A 12 5.56 11.31 6.09
N TYR A 13 4.56 12.19 5.99
CA TYR A 13 3.46 12.22 6.95
C TYR A 13 2.49 11.05 6.75
N THR A 14 2.05 10.48 7.86
CA THR A 14 0.96 9.49 7.90
C THR A 14 -0.40 10.15 7.61
N GLU A 15 -1.42 9.36 7.28
CA GLU A 15 -2.78 9.88 7.09
C GLU A 15 -3.31 10.62 8.32
N LYS A 16 -2.98 10.13 9.53
CA LYS A 16 -3.36 10.75 10.80
C LYS A 16 -2.73 12.13 10.95
N GLU A 17 -1.43 12.22 10.70
CA GLU A 17 -0.68 13.48 10.73
C GLU A 17 -1.16 14.46 9.66
N LYS A 18 -1.33 13.99 8.40
CA LYS A 18 -1.89 14.81 7.31
C LYS A 18 -3.27 15.36 7.66
N SER A 19 -4.13 14.53 8.26
CA SER A 19 -5.48 14.95 8.68
C SER A 19 -5.43 16.00 9.79
N PHE A 20 -4.50 15.85 10.73
CA PHE A 20 -4.29 16.84 11.80
C PHE A 20 -3.73 18.15 11.26
N ILE A 21 -2.71 18.10 10.42
CA ILE A 21 -2.12 19.27 9.76
C ILE A 21 -3.19 20.00 8.93
N ALA A 22 -3.96 19.25 8.15
CA ALA A 22 -5.03 19.82 7.34
C ALA A 22 -6.06 20.56 8.20
N LYS A 23 -6.57 19.89 9.25
CA LYS A 23 -7.60 20.48 10.12
C LYS A 23 -7.09 21.70 10.88
N LYS A 24 -5.87 21.65 11.41
CA LYS A 24 -5.33 22.70 12.29
C LYS A 24 -4.76 23.90 11.52
N TYR A 25 -4.18 23.65 10.34
CA TYR A 25 -3.41 24.68 9.64
C TYR A 25 -3.91 24.96 8.23
N LEU A 26 -4.10 23.92 7.38
CA LEU A 26 -4.37 24.14 5.96
C LEU A 26 -5.80 24.66 5.71
N VAL A 27 -6.78 24.06 6.37
CA VAL A 27 -8.19 24.47 6.20
C VAL A 27 -8.41 25.91 6.67
N PRO A 28 -8.02 26.33 7.89
CA PRO A 28 -8.16 27.72 8.31
C PRO A 28 -7.44 28.70 7.38
N LYS A 29 -6.22 28.36 6.94
CA LYS A 29 -5.45 29.17 5.99
C LYS A 29 -6.21 29.35 4.67
N GLN A 30 -6.73 28.28 4.10
CA GLN A 30 -7.42 28.33 2.81
C GLN A 30 -8.80 29.01 2.90
N ILE A 31 -9.53 28.83 3.99
CA ILE A 31 -10.78 29.56 4.25
C ILE A 31 -10.51 31.07 4.26
N LYS A 32 -9.49 31.51 5.02
CA LYS A 32 -9.08 32.93 5.08
C LYS A 32 -8.64 33.46 3.71
N ASN A 33 -7.80 32.71 2.99
CA ASN A 33 -7.26 33.14 1.70
C ASN A 33 -8.33 33.30 0.61
N HIS A 34 -9.46 32.61 0.73
CA HIS A 34 -10.57 32.70 -0.20
C HIS A 34 -11.73 33.58 0.29
N GLY A 35 -11.55 34.30 1.39
CA GLY A 35 -12.58 35.20 1.95
C GLY A 35 -13.82 34.51 2.50
N LEU A 36 -13.75 33.20 2.74
CA LEU A 36 -14.84 32.42 3.31
C LEU A 36 -14.93 32.61 4.83
N ARG A 37 -16.14 32.48 5.37
CA ARG A 37 -16.39 32.43 6.81
C ARG A 37 -16.42 30.97 7.27
N ASN A 38 -16.02 30.71 8.51
CA ASN A 38 -16.01 29.35 9.09
C ASN A 38 -17.40 28.65 9.10
N LYS A 39 -18.49 29.42 9.05
CA LYS A 39 -19.85 28.88 8.98
C LYS A 39 -20.30 28.51 7.57
N GLU A 40 -19.61 29.00 6.54
CA GLU A 40 -19.99 28.80 5.13
C GLU A 40 -19.52 27.45 4.59
N ILE A 41 -18.42 26.93 5.11
CA ILE A 41 -17.87 25.64 4.71
C ILE A 41 -17.25 24.92 5.92
N ASN A 42 -17.53 23.63 6.04
CA ASN A 42 -16.95 22.82 7.12
C ASN A 42 -16.27 21.56 6.55
N PHE A 43 -14.97 21.44 6.85
CA PHE A 43 -14.18 20.25 6.58
C PHE A 43 -14.14 19.37 7.83
N ASN A 44 -15.00 18.37 7.89
CA ASN A 44 -14.91 17.38 8.94
C ASN A 44 -13.75 16.38 8.67
N LEU A 45 -13.41 15.58 9.68
CA LEU A 45 -12.31 14.63 9.60
C LEU A 45 -12.52 13.57 8.50
N SER A 46 -13.77 13.16 8.26
CA SER A 46 -14.12 12.21 7.20
C SER A 46 -13.83 12.79 5.82
N ASN A 47 -14.19 14.06 5.58
CA ASN A 47 -13.90 14.74 4.33
C ASN A 47 -12.41 14.89 4.06
N LEU A 48 -11.63 15.25 5.09
CA LEU A 48 -10.18 15.36 4.98
C LEU A 48 -9.54 14.01 4.66
N LYS A 49 -9.96 12.93 5.33
CA LYS A 49 -9.51 11.58 5.01
C LYS A 49 -9.86 11.16 3.59
N LYS A 50 -11.07 11.48 3.11
CA LYS A 50 -11.45 11.22 1.70
C LYS A 50 -10.54 11.97 0.73
N ILE A 51 -10.25 13.25 0.98
CA ILE A 51 -9.34 14.03 0.13
C ILE A 51 -7.95 13.39 0.12
N ILE A 52 -7.41 13.04 1.29
CA ILE A 52 -6.10 12.40 1.40
C ILE A 52 -6.05 11.08 0.64
N ARG A 53 -7.08 10.24 0.77
CA ARG A 53 -7.09 8.89 0.21
C ARG A 53 -7.33 8.86 -1.29
N PHE A 54 -8.26 9.69 -1.78
CA PHE A 54 -8.78 9.55 -3.14
C PHE A 54 -8.34 10.68 -4.08
N TYR A 55 -7.81 11.78 -3.56
CA TYR A 55 -7.44 12.93 -4.39
C TYR A 55 -5.98 13.34 -4.28
N THR A 56 -5.21 12.77 -3.33
CA THR A 56 -3.77 13.05 -3.17
C THR A 56 -2.94 11.77 -3.06
N ARG A 57 -1.71 11.84 -3.59
CA ARG A 57 -0.69 10.79 -3.47
C ARG A 57 0.66 11.47 -3.35
N GLU A 58 1.11 11.69 -2.11
CA GLU A 58 2.32 12.45 -1.80
C GLU A 58 2.85 12.12 -0.40
N ALA A 59 4.15 12.29 -0.17
CA ALA A 59 4.73 12.16 1.17
C ALA A 59 4.36 13.33 2.10
N GLY A 60 4.33 14.55 1.56
CA GLY A 60 3.99 15.79 2.28
C GLY A 60 2.49 16.11 2.26
N VAL A 61 2.18 17.42 2.28
CA VAL A 61 0.82 17.97 2.32
C VAL A 61 0.56 19.05 1.27
N ARG A 62 1.47 19.22 0.30
CA ARG A 62 1.38 20.29 -0.71
C ARG A 62 0.18 20.10 -1.66
N ASN A 63 -0.02 18.88 -2.14
CA ASN A 63 -1.16 18.58 -3.00
C ASN A 63 -2.47 18.56 -2.20
N LEU A 64 -2.43 18.13 -0.94
CA LEU A 64 -3.57 18.22 -0.03
C LEU A 64 -4.01 19.68 0.15
N GLU A 65 -3.08 20.61 0.36
CA GLU A 65 -3.37 22.04 0.42
C GLU A 65 -3.99 22.55 -0.89
N LYS A 66 -3.47 22.12 -2.06
CA LYS A 66 -4.04 22.49 -3.37
C LYS A 66 -5.46 21.98 -3.55
N GLU A 67 -5.77 20.76 -3.16
CA GLU A 67 -7.14 20.22 -3.29
C GLU A 67 -8.09 20.91 -2.29
N ILE A 68 -7.67 21.23 -1.08
CA ILE A 68 -8.44 22.04 -0.13
C ILE A 68 -8.70 23.44 -0.73
N SER A 69 -7.68 24.09 -1.26
CA SER A 69 -7.81 25.39 -1.96
C SER A 69 -8.82 25.33 -3.11
N LYS A 70 -8.78 24.27 -3.91
CA LYS A 70 -9.74 24.05 -5.01
C LYS A 70 -11.18 23.93 -4.52
N VAL A 71 -11.38 23.22 -3.40
CA VAL A 71 -12.71 23.14 -2.77
C VAL A 71 -13.18 24.52 -2.32
N CYS A 72 -12.32 25.26 -1.59
CA CYS A 72 -12.68 26.61 -1.12
C CYS A 72 -13.02 27.57 -2.28
N ARG A 73 -12.21 27.60 -3.34
CA ARG A 73 -12.45 28.43 -4.52
C ARG A 73 -13.79 28.12 -5.20
N LYS A 74 -14.11 26.85 -5.37
CA LYS A 74 -15.39 26.43 -5.94
C LYS A 74 -16.56 26.71 -5.00
N ALA A 75 -16.35 26.63 -3.68
CA ALA A 75 -17.34 26.97 -2.68
C ALA A 75 -17.73 28.45 -2.75
N VAL A 76 -16.76 29.37 -2.89
CA VAL A 76 -17.01 30.80 -3.12
C VAL A 76 -17.92 30.98 -4.35
N LYS A 77 -17.57 30.35 -5.49
CA LYS A 77 -18.39 30.43 -6.69
C LYS A 77 -19.86 30.02 -6.45
N VAL A 78 -20.07 28.91 -5.73
CA VAL A 78 -21.41 28.39 -5.43
C VAL A 78 -22.18 29.36 -4.52
N ILE A 79 -21.53 29.94 -3.50
CA ILE A 79 -22.15 30.86 -2.55
C ILE A 79 -22.55 32.16 -3.28
N GLU A 80 -21.71 32.71 -4.16
CA GLU A 80 -21.96 33.93 -4.92
C GLU A 80 -23.01 33.73 -6.00
N THR A 81 -23.09 32.56 -6.65
CA THR A 81 -24.01 32.29 -7.76
C THR A 81 -25.33 31.65 -7.35
N SER A 82 -25.51 31.29 -6.08
CA SER A 82 -26.70 30.62 -5.57
C SER A 82 -27.18 31.26 -4.26
N SER A 83 -28.44 31.02 -3.90
CA SER A 83 -28.98 31.40 -2.59
C SER A 83 -28.43 30.60 -1.40
N LYS A 84 -27.55 29.63 -1.63
CA LYS A 84 -26.96 28.77 -0.59
C LYS A 84 -25.86 29.52 0.14
N ARG A 85 -26.05 29.73 1.44
CA ARG A 85 -25.03 30.35 2.31
C ARG A 85 -24.07 29.36 3.00
N THR A 86 -24.33 28.07 2.85
CA THR A 86 -23.50 27.03 3.49
C THR A 86 -23.29 25.84 2.55
N ILE A 87 -22.10 25.28 2.58
CA ILE A 87 -21.67 24.13 1.77
C ILE A 87 -21.52 22.90 2.64
N ASN A 88 -22.29 21.85 2.34
CA ASN A 88 -22.13 20.55 2.96
C ASN A 88 -21.24 19.64 2.10
N LEU A 89 -20.00 19.42 2.53
CA LEU A 89 -19.02 18.61 1.81
C LEU A 89 -19.30 17.10 1.88
N ASN A 90 -20.12 16.61 2.81
CA ASN A 90 -20.40 15.17 2.92
C ASN A 90 -21.14 14.63 1.69
N THR A 91 -21.97 15.46 1.08
CA THR A 91 -22.80 15.08 -0.08
C THR A 91 -22.29 15.64 -1.40
N SER A 92 -21.24 16.46 -1.38
CA SER A 92 -20.84 17.24 -2.55
C SER A 92 -19.34 17.25 -2.84
N LEU A 93 -18.51 16.48 -2.13
CA LEU A 93 -17.06 16.50 -2.33
C LEU A 93 -16.67 16.23 -3.79
N GLU A 94 -17.31 15.26 -4.43
CA GLU A 94 -17.09 14.93 -5.84
C GLU A 94 -17.46 16.06 -6.79
N LYS A 95 -18.47 16.88 -6.44
CA LYS A 95 -18.84 18.07 -7.25
C LYS A 95 -17.73 19.11 -7.25
N PHE A 96 -16.95 19.19 -6.17
CA PHE A 96 -15.84 20.12 -6.05
C PHE A 96 -14.53 19.58 -6.64
N LEU A 97 -14.21 18.29 -6.41
CA LEU A 97 -12.93 17.72 -6.80
C LEU A 97 -12.98 16.88 -8.08
N GLY A 98 -14.18 16.47 -8.50
CA GLY A 98 -14.39 15.57 -9.62
C GLY A 98 -14.32 14.10 -9.18
N VAL A 99 -14.22 13.21 -10.16
CA VAL A 99 -14.09 11.77 -9.91
C VAL A 99 -12.84 11.49 -9.09
N GLU A 100 -12.90 10.50 -8.22
CA GLU A 100 -11.78 10.03 -7.41
C GLU A 100 -10.59 9.67 -8.31
N LYS A 101 -9.42 10.28 -8.04
CA LYS A 101 -8.20 10.12 -8.85
C LYS A 101 -7.45 8.83 -8.53
N PHE A 102 -7.52 8.43 -7.27
CA PHE A 102 -6.82 7.27 -6.76
C PHE A 102 -7.83 6.32 -6.13
N ARG A 103 -7.75 5.05 -6.49
CA ARG A 103 -8.45 3.99 -5.75
C ARG A 103 -7.52 3.51 -4.64
N ASN A 104 -8.06 3.25 -3.46
CA ASN A 104 -7.31 2.49 -2.47
C ASN A 104 -7.13 1.08 -3.03
N ASN A 105 -5.94 0.52 -2.85
CA ASN A 105 -5.70 -0.89 -3.16
C ASN A 105 -6.68 -1.72 -2.32
N GLU A 106 -7.76 -2.15 -2.94
CA GLU A 106 -8.75 -3.01 -2.30
C GLU A 106 -8.16 -4.43 -2.26
N ILE A 107 -8.15 -5.02 -1.08
CA ILE A 107 -7.84 -6.45 -0.96
C ILE A 107 -8.98 -7.25 -1.57
N GLU A 108 -8.66 -8.45 -2.05
CA GLU A 108 -9.64 -9.38 -2.60
C GLU A 108 -10.81 -9.62 -1.63
N LYS A 109 -12.02 -9.81 -2.19
CA LYS A 109 -13.23 -10.04 -1.37
C LYS A 109 -13.29 -11.45 -0.80
N LYS A 110 -12.54 -12.39 -1.38
CA LYS A 110 -12.51 -13.82 -1.01
C LYS A 110 -11.07 -14.29 -0.85
N ASN A 111 -10.90 -15.41 -0.16
CA ASN A 111 -9.63 -16.13 -0.13
C ASN A 111 -9.43 -16.81 -1.49
N LEU A 112 -8.31 -16.53 -2.13
CA LEU A 112 -7.98 -17.06 -3.47
C LEU A 112 -6.73 -17.93 -3.42
N THR A 113 -6.64 -18.88 -4.35
CA THR A 113 -5.43 -19.66 -4.59
C THR A 113 -4.46 -18.83 -5.43
N GLY A 114 -3.19 -18.85 -5.08
CA GLY A 114 -2.15 -18.15 -5.83
C GLY A 114 -2.14 -16.63 -5.64
N VAL A 115 -2.97 -16.06 -4.77
CA VAL A 115 -3.04 -14.60 -4.55
C VAL A 115 -2.63 -14.26 -3.13
N THR A 116 -1.58 -13.46 -2.98
CA THR A 116 -1.03 -13.04 -1.67
C THR A 116 -0.88 -11.54 -1.60
N ASN A 117 -1.17 -10.95 -0.44
CA ASN A 117 -0.94 -9.54 -0.18
C ASN A 117 0.50 -9.33 0.33
N GLY A 118 1.35 -8.75 -0.48
CA GLY A 118 2.62 -8.18 -0.08
C GLY A 118 2.46 -6.76 0.43
N LEU A 119 3.51 -6.24 1.06
CA LEU A 119 3.59 -4.85 1.50
C LEU A 119 4.79 -4.17 0.85
N ALA A 120 4.53 -3.09 0.14
CA ALA A 120 5.55 -2.25 -0.48
C ALA A 120 5.68 -0.91 0.24
N TRP A 121 6.87 -0.35 0.21
CA TRP A 121 7.14 1.03 0.57
C TRP A 121 7.40 1.85 -0.70
N THR A 122 6.86 3.05 -0.74
CA THR A 122 7.08 4.03 -1.81
C THR A 122 7.37 5.40 -1.18
N GLU A 123 7.93 6.31 -1.95
CA GLU A 123 8.17 7.69 -1.49
C GLU A 123 6.90 8.40 -0.98
N VAL A 124 5.74 7.95 -1.42
CA VAL A 124 4.44 8.51 -1.03
C VAL A 124 3.75 7.76 0.12
N GLY A 125 4.39 6.72 0.65
CA GLY A 125 3.92 5.91 1.77
C GLY A 125 3.90 4.41 1.47
N GLY A 126 3.27 3.63 2.34
CA GLY A 126 3.09 2.19 2.13
C GLY A 126 1.91 1.87 1.22
N GLU A 127 2.02 0.77 0.49
CA GLU A 127 0.99 0.23 -0.40
C GLU A 127 0.83 -1.29 -0.22
N ILE A 128 -0.38 -1.80 -0.49
CA ILE A 128 -0.60 -3.23 -0.65
C ILE A 128 -0.13 -3.63 -2.05
N LEU A 129 0.61 -4.70 -2.13
CA LEU A 129 1.08 -5.29 -3.36
C LEU A 129 0.38 -6.65 -3.54
N SER A 130 -0.62 -6.72 -4.40
CA SER A 130 -1.21 -8.00 -4.78
C SER A 130 -0.22 -8.76 -5.64
N ILE A 131 0.04 -10.01 -5.30
CA ILE A 131 0.91 -10.92 -6.06
C ILE A 131 0.06 -12.09 -6.49
N GLU A 132 -0.04 -12.30 -7.78
CA GLU A 132 -0.86 -13.32 -8.40
C GLU A 132 0.03 -14.36 -9.08
N VAL A 133 -0.21 -15.62 -8.82
CA VAL A 133 0.46 -16.75 -9.47
C VAL A 133 -0.59 -17.64 -10.12
N LEU A 134 -0.44 -17.85 -11.41
CA LEU A 134 -1.27 -18.76 -12.20
C LEU A 134 -0.42 -19.90 -12.73
N LEU A 135 -0.99 -21.10 -12.70
CA LEU A 135 -0.43 -22.29 -13.35
C LEU A 135 -1.21 -22.60 -14.61
N SER A 136 -0.51 -22.92 -15.66
CA SER A 136 -1.08 -23.45 -16.92
C SER A 136 -0.30 -24.69 -17.36
N LEU A 137 -0.93 -25.62 -18.06
CA LEU A 137 -0.21 -26.75 -18.65
C LEU A 137 0.89 -26.23 -19.58
N GLY A 138 2.10 -26.76 -19.43
CA GLY A 138 3.26 -26.26 -20.16
C GLY A 138 4.51 -27.14 -20.00
N LYS A 139 5.67 -26.52 -19.97
CA LYS A 139 6.98 -27.18 -19.91
C LYS A 139 7.89 -26.58 -18.83
N GLY A 140 7.32 -26.01 -17.79
CA GLY A 140 8.09 -25.43 -16.67
C GLY A 140 8.60 -24.00 -16.91
N LYS A 141 7.99 -23.25 -17.84
CA LYS A 141 8.38 -21.86 -18.11
C LYS A 141 7.94 -20.93 -16.97
N LEU A 142 8.84 -20.08 -16.48
CA LEU A 142 8.51 -18.98 -15.56
C LEU A 142 8.31 -17.70 -16.38
N THR A 143 7.11 -17.12 -16.31
CA THR A 143 6.76 -15.84 -16.92
C THR A 143 6.50 -14.80 -15.83
N ILE A 144 7.04 -13.60 -15.99
CA ILE A 144 6.95 -12.53 -15.02
C ILE A 144 6.37 -11.29 -15.71
N THR A 145 5.32 -10.68 -15.14
CA THR A 145 4.68 -9.47 -15.66
C THR A 145 4.31 -8.50 -14.55
N GLY A 146 4.07 -7.22 -14.85
CA GLY A 146 3.66 -6.19 -13.88
C GLY A 146 4.61 -4.98 -13.82
N LYS A 147 5.47 -4.79 -14.84
CA LYS A 147 6.41 -3.66 -14.94
C LYS A 147 7.35 -3.60 -13.73
N LEU A 148 7.97 -4.74 -13.44
CA LEU A 148 8.84 -4.96 -12.29
C LEU A 148 10.29 -4.56 -12.61
N GLY A 149 10.96 -3.97 -11.64
CA GLY A 149 12.42 -3.73 -11.70
C GLY A 149 13.23 -5.02 -11.54
N GLU A 150 14.52 -4.91 -11.76
CA GLU A 150 15.41 -6.09 -11.80
C GLU A 150 15.49 -6.79 -10.44
N VAL A 151 15.55 -6.04 -9.33
CA VAL A 151 15.62 -6.62 -7.98
C VAL A 151 14.37 -7.44 -7.64
N MET A 152 13.19 -6.95 -8.07
CA MET A 152 11.94 -7.70 -7.88
C MET A 152 11.91 -8.98 -8.73
N LYS A 153 12.43 -8.95 -9.96
CA LYS A 153 12.54 -10.14 -10.83
C LYS A 153 13.49 -11.18 -10.24
N GLU A 154 14.63 -10.75 -9.72
CA GLU A 154 15.57 -11.62 -8.99
C GLU A 154 14.93 -12.23 -7.75
N SER A 155 14.14 -11.46 -7.00
CA SER A 155 13.38 -11.96 -5.84
C SER A 155 12.38 -13.05 -6.23
N ILE A 156 11.71 -12.91 -7.39
CA ILE A 156 10.81 -13.95 -7.93
C ILE A 156 11.59 -15.21 -8.29
N GLN A 157 12.75 -15.08 -8.93
CA GLN A 157 13.61 -16.20 -9.28
C GLN A 157 14.14 -16.94 -8.03
N ALA A 158 14.59 -16.19 -7.02
CA ALA A 158 15.05 -16.74 -5.76
C ALA A 158 13.94 -17.51 -5.02
N ALA A 159 12.74 -16.91 -4.94
CA ALA A 159 11.57 -17.57 -4.34
C ALA A 159 11.19 -18.85 -5.10
N SER A 160 11.15 -18.82 -6.43
CA SER A 160 10.84 -19.97 -7.27
C SER A 160 11.87 -21.09 -7.11
N SER A 161 13.16 -20.75 -7.07
CA SER A 161 14.25 -21.71 -6.84
C SER A 161 14.14 -22.37 -5.47
N TYR A 162 13.80 -21.58 -4.43
CA TYR A 162 13.62 -22.11 -3.10
C TYR A 162 12.39 -23.02 -2.98
N VAL A 163 11.24 -22.65 -3.57
CA VAL A 163 10.06 -23.52 -3.65
C VAL A 163 10.41 -24.84 -4.32
N ARG A 164 11.12 -24.82 -5.45
CA ARG A 164 11.55 -26.01 -6.17
C ARG A 164 12.45 -26.91 -5.33
N SER A 165 13.39 -26.31 -4.59
CA SER A 165 14.32 -27.05 -3.71
C SER A 165 13.61 -27.69 -2.50
N GLN A 166 12.50 -27.14 -2.05
CA GLN A 166 11.71 -27.61 -0.90
C GLN A 166 10.42 -28.32 -1.31
N SER A 167 10.26 -28.66 -2.58
CA SER A 167 9.02 -29.17 -3.16
C SER A 167 8.41 -30.33 -2.35
N LEU A 168 9.18 -31.36 -2.03
CA LEU A 168 8.70 -32.51 -1.27
C LEU A 168 8.22 -32.15 0.14
N ASN A 169 8.94 -31.26 0.82
CA ASN A 169 8.58 -30.77 2.15
C ASN A 169 7.31 -29.92 2.13
N LEU A 170 7.02 -29.29 1.00
CA LEU A 170 5.85 -28.46 0.77
C LEU A 170 4.66 -29.26 0.21
N GLY A 171 4.81 -30.59 0.00
CA GLY A 171 3.77 -31.42 -0.60
C GLY A 171 3.59 -31.18 -2.10
N ILE A 172 4.61 -30.69 -2.80
CA ILE A 172 4.61 -30.44 -4.25
C ILE A 172 5.41 -31.53 -4.93
N HIS A 173 4.82 -32.18 -5.94
CA HIS A 173 5.56 -33.19 -6.68
C HIS A 173 6.59 -32.53 -7.60
N PRO A 174 7.86 -32.98 -7.63
CA PRO A 174 8.90 -32.35 -8.45
C PRO A 174 8.55 -32.27 -9.94
N SER A 175 7.82 -33.26 -10.49
CA SER A 175 7.36 -33.24 -11.88
C SER A 175 6.35 -32.14 -12.21
N ASP A 176 5.73 -31.53 -11.22
CA ASP A 176 4.77 -30.45 -11.46
C ASP A 176 5.45 -29.21 -12.02
N PHE A 177 6.72 -28.99 -11.66
CA PHE A 177 7.52 -27.90 -12.24
C PHE A 177 7.85 -28.07 -13.72
N ASP A 178 7.75 -29.28 -14.25
CA ASP A 178 7.99 -29.57 -15.67
C ASP A 178 6.67 -29.71 -16.45
N LYS A 179 5.54 -29.90 -15.74
CA LYS A 179 4.19 -30.01 -16.34
C LYS A 179 3.46 -28.68 -16.44
N TYR A 180 3.79 -27.73 -15.58
CA TYR A 180 3.10 -26.45 -15.52
C TYR A 180 4.04 -25.28 -15.80
N ASP A 181 3.60 -24.39 -16.68
CA ASP A 181 4.17 -23.05 -16.77
C ASP A 181 3.62 -22.20 -15.63
N ILE A 182 4.51 -21.43 -15.02
CA ILE A 182 4.20 -20.57 -13.87
C ILE A 182 4.21 -19.12 -14.35
N HIS A 183 3.09 -18.42 -14.17
CA HIS A 183 3.01 -16.99 -14.47
C HIS A 183 2.85 -16.20 -13.16
N VAL A 184 3.85 -15.39 -12.84
CA VAL A 184 3.80 -14.44 -11.73
C VAL A 184 3.43 -13.07 -12.25
N HIS A 185 2.34 -12.51 -11.76
CA HIS A 185 1.86 -11.19 -12.13
C HIS A 185 1.71 -10.30 -10.91
N VAL A 186 2.15 -9.05 -11.03
CA VAL A 186 1.90 -8.01 -10.03
C VAL A 186 1.11 -6.90 -10.70
N PRO A 187 -0.21 -6.78 -10.43
CA PRO A 187 -1.08 -5.79 -11.03
C PRO A 187 -0.62 -4.34 -10.84
N GLU A 188 -1.32 -3.41 -11.49
CA GLU A 188 -1.03 -1.96 -11.46
C GLU A 188 0.31 -1.56 -12.10
N GLY A 189 0.53 -2.03 -13.34
CA GLY A 189 1.74 -1.74 -14.13
C GLY A 189 1.98 -0.26 -14.46
N ALA A 190 1.08 0.65 -14.10
CA ALA A 190 1.29 2.09 -14.26
C ALA A 190 2.37 2.63 -13.31
N THR A 191 2.56 2.01 -12.14
CA THR A 191 3.60 2.37 -11.17
C THR A 191 4.69 1.32 -11.21
N PRO A 192 5.95 1.67 -11.55
CA PRO A 192 7.07 0.75 -11.46
C PRO A 192 7.24 0.24 -10.02
N LYS A 193 7.50 -1.07 -9.90
CA LYS A 193 7.69 -1.74 -8.61
C LYS A 193 9.05 -2.40 -8.60
N ASP A 194 9.83 -2.15 -7.56
CA ASP A 194 11.12 -2.78 -7.37
C ASP A 194 11.42 -3.04 -5.90
N GLY A 195 12.41 -3.91 -5.65
CA GLY A 195 12.87 -4.23 -4.32
C GLY A 195 12.59 -5.67 -3.88
N PRO A 196 13.37 -6.20 -2.93
CA PRO A 196 13.34 -7.61 -2.56
C PRO A 196 12.27 -7.95 -1.51
N SER A 197 11.64 -6.95 -0.89
CA SER A 197 10.80 -7.13 0.31
C SER A 197 9.47 -7.86 0.06
N ALA A 198 9.15 -8.20 -1.19
CA ALA A 198 7.99 -9.00 -1.57
C ALA A 198 8.31 -10.52 -1.61
N GLY A 199 9.55 -10.93 -1.39
CA GLY A 199 10.01 -12.31 -1.57
C GLY A 199 9.18 -13.35 -0.85
N ILE A 200 8.85 -13.14 0.42
CA ILE A 200 8.01 -14.07 1.18
C ILE A 200 6.56 -14.14 0.64
N ALA A 201 6.03 -13.05 0.15
CA ALA A 201 4.69 -13.03 -0.44
C ALA A 201 4.66 -13.75 -1.80
N ILE A 202 5.71 -13.60 -2.59
CA ILE A 202 5.93 -14.34 -3.84
C ILE A 202 6.03 -15.84 -3.55
N PHE A 203 6.87 -16.22 -2.59
CA PHE A 203 7.00 -17.61 -2.15
C PHE A 203 5.65 -18.20 -1.75
N ASN A 204 4.88 -17.50 -0.94
CA ASN A 204 3.58 -17.97 -0.48
C ASN A 204 2.55 -18.08 -1.63
N SER A 205 2.56 -17.16 -2.61
CA SER A 205 1.72 -17.27 -3.80
C SER A 205 2.07 -18.48 -4.67
N LEU A 206 3.37 -18.76 -4.85
CA LEU A 206 3.86 -19.93 -5.58
C LEU A 206 3.41 -21.23 -4.90
N VAL A 207 3.66 -21.37 -3.58
CA VAL A 207 3.24 -22.54 -2.81
C VAL A 207 1.73 -22.71 -2.85
N SER A 208 0.97 -21.63 -2.63
CA SER A 208 -0.49 -21.65 -2.71
C SER A 208 -1.00 -22.18 -4.03
N SER A 209 -0.43 -21.69 -5.13
CA SER A 209 -0.82 -22.09 -6.48
C SER A 209 -0.49 -23.57 -6.75
N LEU A 210 0.74 -24.01 -6.42
CA LEU A 210 1.20 -25.37 -6.65
C LEU A 210 0.52 -26.42 -5.74
N THR A 211 0.09 -26.04 -4.55
CA THR A 211 -0.64 -26.92 -3.61
C THR A 211 -2.16 -26.76 -3.68
N ASN A 212 -2.67 -25.84 -4.51
CA ASN A 212 -4.08 -25.47 -4.60
C ASN A 212 -4.70 -25.05 -3.24
N ASN A 213 -3.91 -24.53 -2.32
CA ASN A 213 -4.36 -24.05 -1.03
C ASN A 213 -4.64 -22.54 -1.07
N LYS A 214 -5.84 -22.13 -0.64
CA LYS A 214 -6.25 -20.72 -0.65
C LYS A 214 -5.48 -19.92 0.39
N VAL A 215 -5.03 -18.72 0.01
CA VAL A 215 -4.43 -17.73 0.91
C VAL A 215 -5.52 -16.88 1.56
N ARG A 216 -5.36 -16.57 2.82
CA ARG A 216 -6.27 -15.68 3.54
C ARG A 216 -6.10 -14.25 3.08
N ARG A 217 -7.20 -13.63 2.64
CA ARG A 217 -7.23 -12.24 2.16
C ARG A 217 -6.90 -11.19 3.24
N ASP A 218 -7.14 -11.51 4.50
CA ASP A 218 -6.90 -10.62 5.64
C ASP A 218 -5.48 -10.74 6.24
N VAL A 219 -4.59 -11.44 5.53
CA VAL A 219 -3.18 -11.60 5.87
C VAL A 219 -2.33 -10.88 4.82
N ALA A 220 -1.35 -10.13 5.28
CA ALA A 220 -0.29 -9.58 4.43
C ALA A 220 1.09 -9.97 4.98
N MET A 221 2.09 -9.89 4.13
CA MET A 221 3.45 -10.24 4.53
C MET A 221 4.49 -9.39 3.83
N THR A 222 5.65 -9.27 4.45
CA THR A 222 6.81 -8.60 3.88
C THR A 222 8.09 -9.23 4.39
N GLY A 223 9.08 -9.33 3.53
CA GLY A 223 10.37 -9.95 3.86
C GLY A 223 11.09 -10.34 2.58
N GLU A 224 12.40 -10.18 2.57
CA GLU A 224 13.25 -10.71 1.52
C GLU A 224 13.53 -12.19 1.80
N ILE A 225 13.36 -13.04 0.79
CA ILE A 225 13.65 -14.48 0.91
C ILE A 225 15.02 -14.81 0.30
N THR A 226 15.83 -15.58 1.02
CA THR A 226 17.10 -16.09 0.50
C THR A 226 16.92 -17.47 -0.12
N LEU A 227 17.91 -17.92 -0.91
CA LEU A 227 17.96 -19.30 -1.45
C LEU A 227 18.03 -20.39 -0.37
N ARG A 228 18.26 -20.04 0.89
CA ARG A 228 18.26 -20.93 2.06
C ARG A 228 16.98 -20.83 2.88
N GLY A 229 15.98 -20.04 2.43
CA GLY A 229 14.70 -19.86 3.13
C GLY A 229 14.74 -18.92 4.34
N ARG A 230 15.87 -18.21 4.57
CA ARG A 230 15.90 -17.18 5.60
C ARG A 230 15.12 -15.95 5.13
N ILE A 231 14.40 -15.35 6.05
CA ILE A 231 13.68 -14.11 5.78
C ILE A 231 14.48 -12.94 6.37
N LEU A 232 14.96 -12.07 5.49
CA LEU A 232 15.80 -10.93 5.87
C LEU A 232 14.94 -9.71 6.21
N PRO A 233 15.45 -8.83 7.12
CA PRO A 233 14.79 -7.59 7.50
C PRO A 233 14.58 -6.65 6.31
N ILE A 234 13.53 -5.82 6.44
CA ILE A 234 13.12 -4.85 5.41
C ILE A 234 13.04 -3.43 5.98
N GLY A 235 13.06 -2.44 5.09
CA GLY A 235 12.82 -1.05 5.43
C GLY A 235 11.35 -0.64 5.31
N GLY A 236 11.01 0.52 5.91
CA GLY A 236 9.69 1.13 5.78
C GLY A 236 8.55 0.35 6.46
N LEU A 237 8.84 -0.33 7.58
CA LEU A 237 7.85 -1.15 8.28
C LEU A 237 6.65 -0.31 8.74
N LYS A 238 6.88 0.89 9.24
CA LYS A 238 5.83 1.81 9.70
C LYS A 238 4.81 2.09 8.59
N GLU A 239 5.28 2.52 7.44
CA GLU A 239 4.44 2.85 6.28
C GLU A 239 3.70 1.61 5.76
N LYS A 240 4.36 0.46 5.74
CA LYS A 240 3.78 -0.83 5.34
C LYS A 240 2.62 -1.24 6.25
N LEU A 241 2.78 -1.10 7.57
CA LEU A 241 1.73 -1.41 8.54
C LEU A 241 0.55 -0.42 8.43
N TYR A 242 0.81 0.86 8.15
CA TYR A 242 -0.27 1.80 7.87
C TYR A 242 -1.05 1.43 6.60
N ALA A 243 -0.37 0.96 5.55
CA ALA A 243 -1.04 0.48 4.34
C ALA A 243 -1.90 -0.76 4.64
N ALA A 244 -1.37 -1.72 5.39
CA ALA A 244 -2.10 -2.89 5.82
C ALA A 244 -3.37 -2.53 6.61
N LEU A 245 -3.25 -1.59 7.56
CA LEU A 245 -4.40 -1.11 8.35
C LEU A 245 -5.47 -0.44 7.48
N ARG A 246 -5.06 0.42 6.53
CA ARG A 246 -5.99 1.08 5.61
C ARG A 246 -6.76 0.10 4.73
N ALA A 247 -6.09 -0.98 4.29
CA ALA A 247 -6.67 -2.03 3.46
C ALA A 247 -7.54 -3.03 4.25
N GLY A 248 -7.59 -2.93 5.59
CA GLY A 248 -8.36 -3.83 6.43
C GLY A 248 -7.68 -5.18 6.69
N ILE A 249 -6.37 -5.27 6.52
CA ILE A 249 -5.56 -6.43 6.91
C ILE A 249 -5.61 -6.61 8.42
N LYS A 250 -5.79 -7.84 8.86
CA LYS A 250 -5.87 -8.19 10.29
C LYS A 250 -4.58 -8.80 10.85
N LYS A 251 -3.78 -9.42 9.99
CA LYS A 251 -2.53 -10.07 10.38
C LYS A 251 -1.42 -9.69 9.41
N VAL A 252 -0.25 -9.38 9.94
CA VAL A 252 0.93 -9.10 9.13
C VAL A 252 2.09 -9.96 9.60
N LEU A 253 2.69 -10.67 8.65
CA LEU A 253 3.94 -11.40 8.88
C LEU A 253 5.12 -10.50 8.52
N ILE A 254 6.06 -10.38 9.46
CA ILE A 254 7.27 -9.59 9.31
C ILE A 254 8.51 -10.44 9.61
N PRO A 255 9.69 -10.08 9.11
CA PRO A 255 10.92 -10.73 9.48
C PRO A 255 11.21 -10.57 10.98
N GLU A 256 11.80 -11.61 11.59
CA GLU A 256 12.23 -11.59 12.99
C GLU A 256 13.12 -10.37 13.31
N GLY A 257 14.03 -10.03 12.40
CA GLY A 257 14.95 -8.89 12.56
C GLY A 257 14.27 -7.52 12.59
N ASN A 258 12.98 -7.42 12.19
CA ASN A 258 12.19 -6.20 12.29
C ASN A 258 11.39 -6.08 13.60
N LYS A 259 11.49 -7.03 14.52
CA LYS A 259 10.84 -6.91 15.86
C LYS A 259 11.25 -5.63 16.58
N LYS A 260 12.50 -5.24 16.48
CA LYS A 260 13.04 -4.02 17.10
C LYS A 260 12.32 -2.75 16.61
N ASP A 261 11.90 -2.73 15.34
CA ASP A 261 11.27 -1.58 14.71
C ASP A 261 9.83 -1.37 15.22
N LEU A 262 9.23 -2.38 15.87
CA LEU A 262 7.89 -2.28 16.46
C LEU A 262 7.82 -1.27 17.59
N SER A 263 8.92 -0.96 18.26
CA SER A 263 9.00 0.07 19.30
C SER A 263 8.71 1.49 18.76
N GLU A 264 8.93 1.71 17.46
CA GLU A 264 8.69 2.98 16.77
C GLU A 264 7.29 3.07 16.14
N ILE A 265 6.48 2.00 16.27
CA ILE A 265 5.15 1.94 15.68
C ILE A 265 4.11 2.46 16.68
N ASP A 266 3.16 3.26 16.18
CA ASP A 266 2.06 3.77 16.99
C ASP A 266 1.22 2.63 17.59
N LYS A 267 0.92 2.70 18.87
CA LYS A 267 0.07 1.71 19.57
C LYS A 267 -1.26 1.47 18.88
N ASP A 268 -1.87 2.51 18.34
CA ASP A 268 -3.13 2.43 17.58
C ASP A 268 -3.09 1.41 16.41
N ILE A 269 -1.91 1.12 15.87
CA ILE A 269 -1.71 0.13 14.79
C ILE A 269 -1.54 -1.26 15.41
N LEU A 270 -0.66 -1.37 16.41
CA LEU A 270 -0.36 -2.65 17.07
C LEU A 270 -1.59 -3.27 17.72
N ASP A 271 -2.52 -2.44 18.22
CA ASP A 271 -3.80 -2.89 18.79
C ASP A 271 -4.78 -3.42 17.73
N LYS A 272 -4.64 -3.02 16.47
CA LYS A 272 -5.58 -3.37 15.39
C LYS A 272 -5.07 -4.44 14.43
N ILE A 273 -3.76 -4.65 14.38
CA ILE A 273 -3.10 -5.62 13.50
C ILE A 273 -2.31 -6.60 14.34
N LYS A 274 -2.62 -7.88 14.22
CA LYS A 274 -1.80 -8.94 14.82
C LYS A 274 -0.50 -9.10 14.02
N ILE A 275 0.62 -8.78 14.64
CA ILE A 275 1.95 -8.98 14.05
C ILE A 275 2.45 -10.39 14.39
N LEU A 276 3.00 -11.07 13.40
CA LEU A 276 3.63 -12.39 13.51
C LEU A 276 5.04 -12.31 12.88
N THR A 277 5.98 -13.04 13.44
CA THR A 277 7.36 -13.16 12.95
C THR A 277 7.69 -14.58 12.65
#